data_6a81a51791aa57c1d15d4dc7f1a3b4a3
#
_entry.id   6a81a51791aa57c1d15d4dc7f1a3b4a3
#
_cell.length_a   1.000
_cell.length_b   1.000
_cell.length_c   1.000
_cell.angle_alpha   90.00
_cell.angle_beta   90.00
_cell.angle_gamma   90.00
#
_symmetry.space_group_name_H-M   'P 1'
#
loop_
_entity.id
_entity.type
_entity.pdbx_description
1 polymer ?
#
loop_
_entity_poly.entity_id
_entity_poly.type
_entity_poly.pdbx_seq_one_letter_code
_entity_poly.pdbx_strand_id
1 'polypeptide(L)'
;MKKNKFVLTLLLSVMLSLQAIILPTAFADDEIKNEPADNVVGFEPQAKSVILLEPNSGNVIYEKNADEQFAPASVTKIMTMLLAMEAIDDGRITLQDKIVCSEKVKSMGGSSMILDTGEVRTVEEILKGIAIASGNDAAVAMAEFLEGSEEAFAVKMNERAKELGMTNTHFENSTGLSASGHLSTARDISIMSRELLKHPTILNYSSIYMETISEGRKTPIELVNHNKLVRFYKGCDGLKTGFTQEAMYCISSTATRDNVRMLAVIMGAPSFKQRNADASKLMDFGFSKYQSKTIVTKDCDVQQIPLNKKGDSFFIAKAKDDLKVTIEKGGEEELTKKVNINPELKKINAGDVVGYCEVYNGDELLGKVELYSDREVKQSQFFKNIKDILSNIFDHSI
;
A
#
# COMPACT_ATOMS: atom_id res chain seq x y z
N MET A 1 29.75 37.40 80.67
CA MET A 1 28.63 36.64 80.05
C MET A 1 28.01 37.25 78.76
N LYS A 2 28.47 38.39 78.25
CA LYS A 2 27.87 39.03 77.01
C LYS A 2 28.64 38.67 75.73
N LYS A 3 29.87 38.20 75.73
CA LYS A 3 30.63 37.85 74.50
C LYS A 3 30.28 36.50 73.88
N ASN A 4 29.84 35.56 74.66
CA ASN A 4 29.51 34.21 74.17
C ASN A 4 28.13 34.11 73.47
N LYS A 5 27.21 35.03 73.74
CA LYS A 5 25.91 35.07 73.02
C LYS A 5 26.02 35.61 71.62
N PHE A 6 26.98 36.56 71.36
CA PHE A 6 27.18 37.15 70.06
C PHE A 6 27.84 36.18 69.07
N VAL A 7 28.77 35.37 69.54
CA VAL A 7 29.42 34.35 68.69
C VAL A 7 28.45 33.18 68.34
N LEU A 8 27.54 32.83 69.27
CA LEU A 8 26.56 31.78 69.06
C LEU A 8 25.47 32.24 68.04
N THR A 9 25.06 33.51 68.04
CA THR A 9 24.10 34.07 67.11
C THR A 9 24.68 34.23 65.70
N LEU A 10 25.99 34.54 65.62
CA LEU A 10 26.69 34.65 64.36
C LEU A 10 26.90 33.27 63.70
N LEU A 11 27.21 32.23 64.50
CA LEU A 11 27.33 30.86 64.01
C LEU A 11 25.97 30.26 63.57
N LEU A 12 24.87 30.60 64.25
CA LEU A 12 23.52 30.16 63.80
C LEU A 12 23.04 30.86 62.53
N SER A 13 23.40 32.13 62.33
CA SER A 13 23.05 32.86 61.10
C SER A 13 23.84 32.36 59.86
N VAL A 14 25.09 31.93 60.06
CA VAL A 14 25.91 31.35 58.97
C VAL A 14 25.44 29.92 58.65
N MET A 15 24.95 29.13 59.63
CA MET A 15 24.37 27.81 59.34
C MET A 15 23.00 27.91 58.64
N LEU A 16 22.18 28.92 58.91
CA LEU A 16 20.90 29.11 58.18
C LEU A 16 21.09 29.67 56.78
N SER A 17 22.19 30.33 56.44
CA SER A 17 22.47 30.83 55.11
C SER A 17 23.09 29.78 54.17
N LEU A 18 23.56 28.62 54.69
CA LEU A 18 24.08 27.52 53.87
C LEU A 18 23.04 26.46 53.48
N GLN A 19 21.80 26.56 54.02
CA GLN A 19 20.71 25.63 53.66
C GLN A 19 19.79 26.13 52.54
N ALA A 20 20.08 27.28 51.93
CA ALA A 20 19.20 27.89 50.92
C ALA A 20 19.71 27.77 49.47
N ILE A 21 20.69 26.88 49.20
CA ILE A 21 21.16 26.66 47.79
C ILE A 21 21.29 25.15 47.54
N ILE A 22 20.19 24.43 47.66
CA ILE A 22 19.97 23.17 46.95
C ILE A 22 18.54 23.27 46.41
N LEU A 23 18.36 24.07 45.35
CA LEU A 23 17.28 23.88 44.42
C LEU A 23 17.59 22.59 43.68
N PRO A 24 16.71 21.57 43.69
CA PRO A 24 16.80 20.53 42.72
C PRO A 24 16.56 21.20 41.37
N THR A 25 17.59 21.32 40.55
CA THR A 25 17.38 21.46 39.12
C THR A 25 16.62 20.22 38.70
N ALA A 26 15.30 20.33 38.52
CA ALA A 26 14.55 19.42 37.71
C ALA A 26 15.18 19.55 36.32
N PHE A 27 16.12 18.64 36.03
CA PHE A 27 16.35 18.31 34.63
C PHE A 27 15.00 17.79 34.18
N ALA A 28 14.29 18.59 33.34
CA ALA A 28 13.35 18.02 32.44
C ALA A 28 14.18 17.00 31.66
N ASP A 29 13.96 15.73 31.90
CA ASP A 29 14.23 14.70 30.91
C ASP A 29 13.38 15.10 29.70
N ASP A 30 13.96 15.92 28.80
CA ASP A 30 13.59 15.84 27.42
C ASP A 30 13.81 14.36 27.06
N GLU A 31 12.73 13.60 27.06
CA GLU A 31 12.69 12.34 26.34
C GLU A 31 13.12 12.69 24.91
N ILE A 32 14.42 12.56 24.66
CA ILE A 32 14.93 12.41 23.31
C ILE A 32 14.23 11.14 22.84
N LYS A 33 13.10 11.32 22.15
CA LYS A 33 12.55 10.27 21.29
C LYS A 33 13.70 9.94 20.36
N ASN A 34 14.40 8.87 20.67
CA ASN A 34 15.31 8.22 19.74
C ASN A 34 14.43 7.75 18.57
N GLU A 35 14.21 8.64 17.59
CA GLU A 35 13.82 8.19 16.27
C GLU A 35 14.94 7.24 15.80
N PRO A 36 14.59 6.06 15.32
CA PRO A 36 15.60 5.15 14.81
C PRO A 36 16.42 5.90 13.77
N ALA A 37 17.75 5.87 13.91
CA ALA A 37 18.73 6.64 13.13
C ALA A 37 18.67 6.39 11.62
N ASP A 38 17.85 5.44 11.17
CA ASP A 38 17.75 5.00 9.76
C ASP A 38 16.72 5.77 8.91
N ASN A 39 15.89 6.65 9.49
CA ASN A 39 14.84 7.36 8.76
C ASN A 39 15.22 8.75 8.22
N VAL A 40 16.51 9.08 8.15
CA VAL A 40 16.94 10.38 7.62
C VAL A 40 16.95 10.38 6.09
N VAL A 41 15.90 10.92 5.49
CA VAL A 41 15.76 11.05 4.02
C VAL A 41 16.64 12.14 3.40
N GLY A 42 17.44 12.86 4.19
CA GLY A 42 18.32 13.94 3.70
C GLY A 42 17.57 15.21 3.26
N PHE A 43 16.25 15.28 3.43
CA PHE A 43 15.40 16.45 3.22
C PHE A 43 14.16 16.36 4.13
N GLU A 44 13.54 17.52 4.38
CA GLU A 44 12.28 17.60 5.15
C GLU A 44 11.10 17.80 4.19
N PRO A 45 10.15 16.84 4.08
CA PRO A 45 8.93 17.04 3.32
C PRO A 45 8.11 18.21 3.87
N GLN A 46 7.66 19.12 2.99
CA GLN A 46 6.84 20.27 3.40
C GLN A 46 5.36 19.94 3.56
N ALA A 47 4.94 18.78 3.11
CA ALA A 47 3.59 18.29 3.37
C ALA A 47 3.38 18.03 4.86
N LYS A 48 2.11 18.11 5.30
CA LYS A 48 1.73 17.93 6.71
C LYS A 48 1.89 16.49 7.17
N SER A 49 1.49 15.54 6.33
CA SER A 49 1.55 14.11 6.60
C SER A 49 2.06 13.36 5.38
N VAL A 50 2.98 12.43 5.56
CA VAL A 50 3.54 11.62 4.48
C VAL A 50 3.87 10.21 4.95
N ILE A 51 3.81 9.24 4.03
CA ILE A 51 4.36 7.89 4.21
C ILE A 51 4.98 7.41 2.90
N LEU A 52 6.13 6.75 3.00
CA LEU A 52 6.78 6.01 1.92
C LEU A 52 6.92 4.56 2.34
N LEU A 53 6.56 3.64 1.47
CA LEU A 53 6.68 2.21 1.76
C LEU A 53 6.97 1.38 0.50
N GLU A 54 7.46 0.17 0.71
CA GLU A 54 7.48 -0.92 -0.26
C GLU A 54 6.11 -1.61 -0.23
N PRO A 55 5.31 -1.55 -1.32
CA PRO A 55 3.90 -1.93 -1.22
C PRO A 55 3.66 -3.44 -1.12
N ASN A 56 4.56 -4.33 -1.58
CA ASN A 56 4.32 -5.77 -1.52
C ASN A 56 4.43 -6.30 -0.09
N SER A 57 5.51 -5.97 0.61
CA SER A 57 5.70 -6.30 2.02
C SER A 57 4.87 -5.38 2.94
N GLY A 58 4.80 -4.10 2.61
CA GLY A 58 4.23 -3.06 3.46
C GLY A 58 5.25 -2.41 4.37
N ASN A 59 6.52 -2.73 4.18
CA ASN A 59 7.60 -2.14 4.95
C ASN A 59 7.64 -0.61 4.79
N VAL A 60 7.47 0.09 5.90
CA VAL A 60 7.50 1.55 5.96
C VAL A 60 8.95 2.03 5.98
N ILE A 61 9.31 2.80 4.96
CA ILE A 61 10.66 3.31 4.75
C ILE A 61 10.85 4.70 5.38
N TYR A 62 9.79 5.51 5.33
CA TYR A 62 9.76 6.83 5.93
C TYR A 62 8.33 7.25 6.25
N GLU A 63 8.12 7.91 7.37
CA GLU A 63 6.85 8.50 7.72
C GLU A 63 7.00 9.79 8.52
N LYS A 64 5.99 10.67 8.40
CA LYS A 64 5.84 11.89 9.17
C LYS A 64 4.35 12.13 9.38
N ASN A 65 3.92 12.19 10.63
CA ASN A 65 2.51 12.39 11.00
C ASN A 65 1.55 11.45 10.25
N ALA A 66 1.97 10.19 9.97
CA ALA A 66 1.27 9.28 9.08
C ALA A 66 -0.13 8.90 9.58
N ASP A 67 -0.39 9.01 10.89
CA ASP A 67 -1.65 8.67 11.54
C ASP A 67 -2.53 9.90 11.86
N GLU A 68 -2.08 11.11 11.49
CA GLU A 68 -2.88 12.32 11.64
C GLU A 68 -3.99 12.37 10.59
N GLN A 69 -5.23 12.65 11.03
CA GLN A 69 -6.40 12.70 10.17
C GLN A 69 -6.47 14.00 9.36
N PHE A 70 -6.68 13.86 8.07
CA PHE A 70 -6.93 14.95 7.12
C PHE A 70 -8.04 14.59 6.15
N ALA A 71 -8.69 15.60 5.57
CA ALA A 71 -9.56 15.40 4.42
C ALA A 71 -8.75 14.83 3.24
N PRO A 72 -9.13 13.68 2.66
CA PRO A 72 -8.35 13.03 1.59
C PRO A 72 -8.57 13.64 0.21
N ALA A 73 -9.59 14.50 0.05
CA ALA A 73 -10.05 14.96 -1.26
C ALA A 73 -10.24 13.78 -2.24
N SER A 74 -10.00 13.99 -3.54
CA SER A 74 -10.19 12.94 -4.55
C SER A 74 -9.23 11.72 -4.44
N VAL A 75 -8.34 11.67 -3.45
CA VAL A 75 -7.61 10.43 -3.12
C VAL A 75 -8.58 9.35 -2.62
N THR A 76 -9.74 9.73 -2.08
CA THR A 76 -10.91 8.87 -1.79
C THR A 76 -11.24 7.90 -2.93
N LYS A 77 -11.11 8.33 -4.17
CA LYS A 77 -11.44 7.53 -5.36
C LYS A 77 -10.56 6.27 -5.52
N ILE A 78 -9.49 6.14 -4.74
CA ILE A 78 -8.74 4.87 -4.64
C ILE A 78 -9.67 3.79 -4.08
N MET A 79 -10.47 4.07 -3.04
CA MET A 79 -11.46 3.11 -2.53
C MET A 79 -12.56 2.83 -3.55
N THR A 80 -13.01 3.86 -4.28
CA THR A 80 -14.01 3.67 -5.35
C THR A 80 -13.49 2.75 -6.46
N MET A 81 -12.23 2.93 -6.88
CA MET A 81 -11.59 2.05 -7.86
C MET A 81 -11.34 0.66 -7.30
N LEU A 82 -10.96 0.54 -6.03
CA LEU A 82 -10.73 -0.74 -5.37
C LEU A 82 -12.00 -1.61 -5.39
N LEU A 83 -13.13 -1.07 -4.94
CA LEU A 83 -14.40 -1.79 -4.92
C LEU A 83 -14.86 -2.19 -6.33
N ALA A 84 -14.59 -1.35 -7.33
CA ALA A 84 -14.87 -1.68 -8.72
C ALA A 84 -13.96 -2.81 -9.24
N MET A 85 -12.68 -2.78 -8.93
CA MET A 85 -11.73 -3.84 -9.33
C MET A 85 -12.03 -5.17 -8.64
N GLU A 86 -12.37 -5.14 -7.35
CA GLU A 86 -12.82 -6.33 -6.61
C GLU A 86 -14.09 -6.93 -7.24
N ALA A 87 -15.06 -6.07 -7.63
CA ALA A 87 -16.28 -6.53 -8.31
C ALA A 87 -16.00 -7.18 -9.68
N ILE A 88 -14.98 -6.71 -10.39
CA ILE A 88 -14.54 -7.31 -11.67
C ILE A 88 -13.87 -8.65 -11.41
N ASP A 89 -12.94 -8.73 -10.46
CA ASP A 89 -12.19 -9.96 -10.18
C ASP A 89 -13.10 -11.06 -9.59
N ASP A 90 -14.13 -10.69 -8.83
CA ASP A 90 -15.19 -11.58 -8.34
C ASP A 90 -16.18 -12.02 -9.45
N GLY A 91 -16.10 -11.44 -10.65
CA GLY A 91 -17.00 -11.73 -11.76
C GLY A 91 -18.43 -11.18 -11.58
N ARG A 92 -18.65 -10.26 -10.62
CA ARG A 92 -19.94 -9.58 -10.41
C ARG A 92 -20.26 -8.59 -11.52
N ILE A 93 -19.24 -7.99 -12.10
CA ILE A 93 -19.31 -7.08 -13.24
C ILE A 93 -18.15 -7.37 -14.21
N THR A 94 -18.28 -6.87 -15.44
CA THR A 94 -17.23 -6.92 -16.46
C THR A 94 -16.88 -5.52 -16.95
N LEU A 95 -15.69 -5.35 -17.54
CA LEU A 95 -15.26 -4.07 -18.12
C LEU A 95 -16.20 -3.57 -19.24
N GLN A 96 -16.98 -4.49 -19.87
CA GLN A 96 -17.87 -4.19 -21.00
C GLN A 96 -19.32 -3.91 -20.56
N ASP A 97 -19.65 -4.11 -19.29
CA ASP A 97 -20.97 -3.80 -18.76
C ASP A 97 -21.30 -2.32 -18.93
N LYS A 98 -22.58 -2.03 -19.11
CA LYS A 98 -23.06 -0.70 -19.46
C LYS A 98 -23.64 0.00 -18.22
N ILE A 99 -23.14 1.18 -17.95
CA ILE A 99 -23.59 2.09 -16.89
C ILE A 99 -24.43 3.17 -17.54
N VAL A 100 -25.68 3.33 -17.09
CA VAL A 100 -26.57 4.42 -17.52
C VAL A 100 -26.46 5.56 -16.52
N CYS A 101 -26.04 6.74 -16.97
CA CYS A 101 -25.81 7.89 -16.09
C CYS A 101 -27.12 8.50 -15.63
N SER A 102 -27.25 8.71 -14.30
CA SER A 102 -28.40 9.34 -13.67
C SER A 102 -28.37 10.87 -13.76
N GLU A 103 -29.44 11.52 -13.32
CA GLU A 103 -29.47 12.98 -13.16
C GLU A 103 -28.47 13.45 -12.09
N LYS A 104 -28.29 12.68 -11.01
CA LYS A 104 -27.27 12.95 -9.97
C LYS A 104 -25.88 12.98 -10.57
N VAL A 105 -25.53 12.01 -11.41
CA VAL A 105 -24.23 11.94 -12.13
C VAL A 105 -23.99 13.23 -12.92
N LYS A 106 -24.98 13.68 -13.73
CA LYS A 106 -24.87 14.92 -14.51
C LYS A 106 -24.69 16.16 -13.63
N SER A 107 -25.30 16.18 -12.45
CA SER A 107 -25.26 17.34 -11.54
C SER A 107 -23.95 17.52 -10.80
N MET A 108 -23.00 16.55 -10.90
CA MET A 108 -21.76 16.56 -10.14
C MET A 108 -20.85 17.69 -10.57
N GLY A 109 -20.41 18.49 -9.60
CA GLY A 109 -19.44 19.55 -9.78
C GLY A 109 -17.99 19.09 -9.62
N GLY A 110 -17.04 19.99 -9.91
CA GLY A 110 -15.62 19.75 -9.79
C GLY A 110 -15.02 19.04 -10.99
N SER A 111 -14.05 18.15 -10.79
CA SER A 111 -13.48 17.34 -11.89
C SER A 111 -14.52 16.39 -12.47
N SER A 112 -14.65 16.36 -13.78
CA SER A 112 -15.73 15.64 -14.47
C SER A 112 -15.26 15.12 -15.83
N MET A 113 -15.81 14.01 -16.29
CA MET A 113 -15.75 13.59 -17.68
C MET A 113 -16.97 14.07 -18.50
N ILE A 114 -17.77 14.97 -17.92
CA ILE A 114 -18.91 15.66 -18.54
C ILE A 114 -19.96 14.66 -19.04
N LEU A 115 -20.45 13.81 -18.15
CA LEU A 115 -21.49 12.84 -18.43
C LEU A 115 -22.87 13.49 -18.44
N ASP A 116 -23.72 13.10 -19.41
CA ASP A 116 -25.10 13.53 -19.50
C ASP A 116 -26.08 12.50 -18.93
N THR A 117 -27.24 12.98 -18.46
CA THR A 117 -28.33 12.10 -18.03
C THR A 117 -28.77 11.16 -19.16
N GLY A 118 -28.85 9.87 -18.85
CA GLY A 118 -29.17 8.82 -19.82
C GLY A 118 -28.01 8.45 -20.76
N GLU A 119 -26.86 9.07 -20.64
CA GLU A 119 -25.64 8.64 -21.35
C GLU A 119 -25.23 7.26 -20.87
N VAL A 120 -24.82 6.40 -21.81
CA VAL A 120 -24.40 5.02 -21.53
C VAL A 120 -22.90 4.90 -21.76
N ARG A 121 -22.18 4.43 -20.73
CA ARG A 121 -20.75 4.18 -20.78
C ARG A 121 -20.40 2.78 -20.29
N THR A 122 -19.28 2.24 -20.74
CA THR A 122 -18.76 0.99 -20.19
C THR A 122 -18.15 1.20 -18.81
N VAL A 123 -18.08 0.16 -18.02
CA VAL A 123 -17.30 0.14 -16.75
C VAL A 123 -15.86 0.59 -17.01
N GLU A 124 -15.23 0.15 -18.09
CA GLU A 124 -13.88 0.56 -18.48
C GLU A 124 -13.77 2.08 -18.70
N GLU A 125 -14.69 2.67 -19.48
CA GLU A 125 -14.69 4.12 -19.72
C GLU A 125 -14.89 4.92 -18.43
N ILE A 126 -15.76 4.45 -17.54
CA ILE A 126 -15.97 5.08 -16.24
C ILE A 126 -14.71 4.96 -15.36
N LEU A 127 -14.05 3.78 -15.31
CA LEU A 127 -12.78 3.62 -14.59
C LEU A 127 -11.70 4.57 -15.14
N LYS A 128 -11.59 4.74 -16.46
CA LYS A 128 -10.70 5.72 -17.09
C LYS A 128 -11.06 7.14 -16.66
N GLY A 129 -12.34 7.50 -16.63
CA GLY A 129 -12.80 8.80 -16.13
C GLY A 129 -12.37 9.07 -14.69
N ILE A 130 -12.47 8.07 -13.82
CA ILE A 130 -12.06 8.16 -12.41
C ILE A 130 -10.53 8.28 -12.29
N ALA A 131 -9.79 7.38 -12.93
CA ALA A 131 -8.34 7.28 -12.78
C ALA A 131 -7.59 8.45 -13.42
N ILE A 132 -7.98 8.85 -14.64
CA ILE A 132 -7.28 9.86 -15.44
C ILE A 132 -7.76 11.28 -15.08
N ALA A 133 -9.06 11.56 -15.32
CA ALA A 133 -9.62 12.91 -15.14
C ALA A 133 -10.13 13.18 -13.73
N SER A 134 -10.08 12.18 -12.83
CA SER A 134 -10.61 12.36 -11.48
C SER A 134 -12.12 12.68 -11.46
N GLY A 135 -12.91 12.22 -12.48
CA GLY A 135 -14.31 12.54 -12.64
C GLY A 135 -15.14 12.22 -11.40
N ASN A 136 -15.82 13.24 -10.85
CA ASN A 136 -16.76 13.05 -9.74
C ASN A 136 -18.04 12.38 -10.28
N ASP A 137 -18.49 12.78 -11.45
CA ASP A 137 -19.58 12.15 -12.19
C ASP A 137 -19.31 10.67 -12.46
N ALA A 138 -18.11 10.33 -12.91
CA ALA A 138 -17.70 8.95 -13.11
C ALA A 138 -17.68 8.14 -11.80
N ALA A 139 -17.21 8.74 -10.69
CA ALA A 139 -17.19 8.06 -9.40
C ALA A 139 -18.61 7.79 -8.86
N VAL A 140 -19.52 8.75 -8.99
CA VAL A 140 -20.93 8.57 -8.62
C VAL A 140 -21.63 7.55 -9.53
N ALA A 141 -21.37 7.58 -10.85
CA ALA A 141 -21.91 6.59 -11.78
C ALA A 141 -21.47 5.16 -11.43
N MET A 142 -20.20 4.98 -11.05
CA MET A 142 -19.70 3.69 -10.58
C MET A 142 -20.35 3.27 -9.27
N ALA A 143 -20.50 4.19 -8.32
CA ALA A 143 -21.11 3.93 -7.03
C ALA A 143 -22.59 3.51 -7.16
N GLU A 144 -23.37 4.23 -7.97
CA GLU A 144 -24.76 3.87 -8.26
C GLU A 144 -24.88 2.53 -8.97
N PHE A 145 -23.94 2.22 -9.87
CA PHE A 145 -23.95 0.95 -10.61
C PHE A 145 -23.65 -0.24 -9.69
N LEU A 146 -22.73 -0.09 -8.76
CA LEU A 146 -22.32 -1.19 -7.87
C LEU A 146 -23.31 -1.45 -6.73
N GLU A 147 -23.84 -0.39 -6.12
CA GLU A 147 -24.64 -0.49 -4.88
C GLU A 147 -26.04 0.17 -4.99
N GLY A 148 -26.44 0.63 -6.17
CA GLY A 148 -27.74 1.25 -6.42
C GLY A 148 -27.86 2.72 -6.00
N SER A 149 -27.01 3.21 -5.10
CA SER A 149 -26.91 4.63 -4.74
C SER A 149 -25.53 4.97 -4.17
N GLU A 150 -25.17 6.27 -4.22
CA GLU A 150 -23.90 6.72 -3.65
C GLU A 150 -23.87 6.55 -2.12
N GLU A 151 -25.03 6.71 -1.45
CA GLU A 151 -25.17 6.53 -0.01
C GLU A 151 -24.89 5.07 0.40
N ALA A 152 -25.48 4.10 -0.31
CA ALA A 152 -25.21 2.67 -0.09
C ALA A 152 -23.75 2.34 -0.39
N PHE A 153 -23.17 2.95 -1.42
CA PHE A 153 -21.77 2.77 -1.75
C PHE A 153 -20.85 3.33 -0.67
N ALA A 154 -21.16 4.48 -0.06
CA ALA A 154 -20.38 5.02 1.06
C ALA A 154 -20.39 4.07 2.28
N VAL A 155 -21.52 3.41 2.56
CA VAL A 155 -21.58 2.35 3.57
C VAL A 155 -20.61 1.23 3.22
N LYS A 156 -20.62 0.77 1.96
CA LYS A 156 -19.70 -0.28 1.48
C LYS A 156 -18.23 0.12 1.56
N MET A 157 -17.90 1.38 1.24
CA MET A 157 -16.55 1.93 1.42
C MET A 157 -16.08 1.84 2.87
N ASN A 158 -16.94 2.19 3.84
CA ASN A 158 -16.63 2.13 5.26
C ASN A 158 -16.50 0.69 5.79
N GLU A 159 -17.35 -0.23 5.32
CA GLU A 159 -17.20 -1.66 5.61
C GLU A 159 -15.83 -2.16 5.14
N ARG A 160 -15.47 -1.85 3.89
CA ARG A 160 -14.18 -2.28 3.33
C ARG A 160 -13.00 -1.63 4.04
N ALA A 161 -13.09 -0.36 4.41
CA ALA A 161 -12.07 0.31 5.21
C ALA A 161 -11.83 -0.41 6.54
N LYS A 162 -12.92 -0.80 7.22
CA LYS A 162 -12.84 -1.58 8.47
C LYS A 162 -12.19 -2.95 8.27
N GLU A 163 -12.56 -3.69 7.21
CA GLU A 163 -11.96 -4.98 6.87
C GLU A 163 -10.46 -4.87 6.62
N LEU A 164 -10.02 -3.78 5.99
CA LEU A 164 -8.62 -3.49 5.72
C LEU A 164 -7.84 -2.97 6.94
N GLY A 165 -8.52 -2.70 8.07
CA GLY A 165 -7.90 -2.16 9.27
C GLY A 165 -7.62 -0.65 9.20
N MET A 166 -8.30 0.10 8.32
CA MET A 166 -8.19 1.55 8.18
C MET A 166 -8.99 2.25 9.32
N THR A 167 -8.45 2.18 10.53
CA THR A 167 -9.19 2.56 11.77
C THR A 167 -9.39 4.07 11.93
N ASN A 168 -8.64 4.89 11.18
CA ASN A 168 -8.71 6.35 11.23
C ASN A 168 -9.36 6.94 9.96
N THR A 169 -10.16 6.13 9.24
CA THR A 169 -10.79 6.53 7.97
C THR A 169 -12.31 6.43 8.07
N HIS A 170 -12.97 7.47 7.56
CA HIS A 170 -14.41 7.47 7.34
C HIS A 170 -14.74 8.16 6.01
N PHE A 171 -15.59 7.53 5.20
CA PHE A 171 -16.04 8.02 3.91
C PHE A 171 -17.50 8.43 3.96
N GLU A 172 -17.80 9.65 3.52
CA GLU A 172 -19.16 10.19 3.39
C GLU A 172 -19.68 10.10 1.93
N ASN A 173 -18.79 9.98 0.97
CA ASN A 173 -19.11 9.92 -0.47
C ASN A 173 -18.03 9.20 -1.28
N SER A 174 -18.35 8.87 -2.54
CA SER A 174 -17.47 8.18 -3.48
C SER A 174 -16.37 9.05 -4.09
N THR A 175 -16.47 10.37 -3.94
CA THR A 175 -15.71 11.35 -4.74
C THR A 175 -14.57 12.02 -3.98
N GLY A 176 -14.70 12.15 -2.66
CA GLY A 176 -13.83 12.97 -1.81
C GLY A 176 -14.15 14.46 -1.84
N LEU A 177 -15.36 14.84 -2.26
CA LEU A 177 -15.87 16.18 -2.02
C LEU A 177 -16.01 16.41 -0.53
N SER A 178 -15.76 17.66 -0.09
CA SER A 178 -15.79 18.02 1.34
C SER A 178 -17.13 17.69 1.98
N ALA A 179 -17.08 16.93 3.05
CA ALA A 179 -18.19 16.59 3.90
C ALA A 179 -17.68 16.46 5.36
N SER A 180 -18.53 16.83 6.32
CA SER A 180 -18.15 16.70 7.73
C SER A 180 -17.89 15.23 8.08
N GLY A 181 -16.73 14.93 8.65
CA GLY A 181 -16.36 13.56 9.01
C GLY A 181 -15.67 12.77 7.90
N HIS A 182 -15.56 13.30 6.66
CA HIS A 182 -14.83 12.63 5.57
C HIS A 182 -13.33 12.79 5.75
N LEU A 183 -12.73 11.88 6.52
CA LEU A 183 -11.34 11.95 6.97
C LEU A 183 -10.60 10.64 6.69
N SER A 184 -9.28 10.73 6.55
CA SER A 184 -8.36 9.60 6.43
C SER A 184 -6.96 10.01 6.90
N THR A 185 -6.03 9.07 6.91
CA THR A 185 -4.61 9.28 7.24
C THR A 185 -3.72 8.84 6.09
N ALA A 186 -2.46 9.30 6.07
CA ALA A 186 -1.52 8.83 5.05
C ALA A 186 -1.30 7.31 5.15
N ARG A 187 -1.28 6.76 6.37
CA ARG A 187 -1.19 5.31 6.60
C ARG A 187 -2.39 4.57 6.03
N ASP A 188 -3.62 4.97 6.36
CA ASP A 188 -4.82 4.31 5.88
C ASP A 188 -4.95 4.39 4.35
N ILE A 189 -4.61 5.55 3.76
CA ILE A 189 -4.54 5.71 2.30
C ILE A 189 -3.51 4.74 1.70
N SER A 190 -2.37 4.53 2.37
CA SER A 190 -1.36 3.57 1.90
C SER A 190 -1.89 2.13 1.92
N ILE A 191 -2.71 1.77 2.92
CA ILE A 191 -3.34 0.44 3.03
C ILE A 191 -4.27 0.20 1.83
N MET A 192 -5.23 1.10 1.56
CA MET A 192 -6.13 0.93 0.41
C MET A 192 -5.40 1.03 -0.93
N SER A 193 -4.32 1.80 -1.01
CA SER A 193 -3.49 1.88 -2.22
C SER A 193 -2.76 0.58 -2.49
N ARG A 194 -2.21 -0.06 -1.46
CA ARG A 194 -1.60 -1.40 -1.56
C ARG A 194 -2.61 -2.45 -2.00
N GLU A 195 -3.81 -2.39 -1.45
CA GLU A 195 -4.89 -3.31 -1.83
C GLU A 195 -5.26 -3.14 -3.31
N LEU A 196 -5.43 -1.90 -3.76
CA LEU A 196 -5.71 -1.60 -5.18
C LEU A 196 -4.57 -2.10 -6.10
N LEU A 197 -3.32 -2.05 -5.67
CA LEU A 197 -2.18 -2.55 -6.46
C LEU A 197 -2.16 -4.07 -6.66
N LYS A 198 -2.94 -4.84 -5.87
CA LYS A 198 -3.15 -6.28 -6.11
C LYS A 198 -3.99 -6.55 -7.36
N HIS A 199 -4.67 -5.53 -7.90
CA HIS A 199 -5.46 -5.53 -9.12
C HIS A 199 -4.68 -4.81 -10.24
N PRO A 200 -3.68 -5.44 -10.89
CA PRO A 200 -2.74 -4.76 -11.77
C PRO A 200 -3.38 -4.10 -12.99
N THR A 201 -4.59 -4.51 -13.37
CA THR A 201 -5.36 -3.91 -14.47
C THR A 201 -5.59 -2.41 -14.25
N ILE A 202 -5.69 -1.93 -13.00
CA ILE A 202 -5.89 -0.50 -12.72
C ILE A 202 -4.71 0.35 -13.19
N LEU A 203 -3.51 -0.20 -13.21
CA LEU A 203 -2.31 0.51 -13.69
C LEU A 203 -2.36 0.80 -15.17
N ASN A 204 -3.12 0.00 -15.95
CA ASN A 204 -3.36 0.27 -17.38
C ASN A 204 -4.12 1.59 -17.59
N TYR A 205 -4.89 2.04 -16.58
CA TYR A 205 -5.65 3.29 -16.63
C TYR A 205 -4.94 4.43 -15.91
N SER A 206 -4.45 4.20 -14.70
CA SER A 206 -3.80 5.24 -13.87
C SER A 206 -2.48 5.76 -14.47
N SER A 207 -1.80 4.97 -15.30
CA SER A 207 -0.58 5.36 -16.00
C SER A 207 -0.81 6.21 -17.26
N ILE A 208 -2.05 6.28 -17.76
CA ILE A 208 -2.37 7.07 -18.95
C ILE A 208 -2.26 8.56 -18.61
N TYR A 209 -1.47 9.29 -19.38
CA TYR A 209 -1.36 10.74 -19.23
C TYR A 209 -2.52 11.49 -19.88
N MET A 210 -2.97 11.06 -21.05
CA MET A 210 -4.03 11.68 -21.80
C MET A 210 -4.71 10.63 -22.68
N GLU A 211 -6.05 10.67 -22.73
CA GLU A 211 -6.86 9.81 -23.60
C GLU A 211 -8.10 10.55 -24.06
N THR A 212 -8.58 10.24 -25.25
CA THR A 212 -9.81 10.82 -25.84
C THR A 212 -10.89 9.74 -25.94
N ILE A 213 -12.04 9.98 -25.30
CA ILE A 213 -13.23 9.15 -25.43
C ILE A 213 -14.19 9.83 -26.41
N SER A 214 -14.47 9.19 -27.55
CA SER A 214 -15.29 9.75 -28.61
C SER A 214 -16.51 8.88 -28.98
N GLU A 215 -16.50 7.60 -28.64
CA GLU A 215 -17.57 6.68 -29.01
C GLU A 215 -18.93 7.13 -28.45
N GLY A 216 -19.96 7.17 -29.33
CA GLY A 216 -21.32 7.55 -28.97
C GLY A 216 -21.51 9.02 -28.59
N ARG A 217 -20.52 9.91 -28.79
CA ARG A 217 -20.62 11.35 -28.48
C ARG A 217 -20.44 12.22 -29.73
N LYS A 218 -21.22 13.32 -29.78
CA LYS A 218 -21.03 14.37 -30.79
C LYS A 218 -19.72 15.13 -30.60
N THR A 219 -19.34 15.35 -29.33
CA THR A 219 -18.11 16.02 -28.93
C THR A 219 -17.26 15.04 -28.13
N PRO A 220 -16.04 14.69 -28.59
CA PRO A 220 -15.11 13.86 -27.82
C PRO A 220 -14.78 14.47 -26.45
N ILE A 221 -14.50 13.60 -25.47
CA ILE A 221 -13.99 14.01 -24.16
C ILE A 221 -12.49 13.74 -24.14
N GLU A 222 -11.70 14.76 -23.81
CA GLU A 222 -10.29 14.63 -23.57
C GLU A 222 -10.04 14.46 -22.05
N LEU A 223 -9.57 13.29 -21.65
CA LEU A 223 -9.17 12.98 -20.28
C LEU A 223 -7.71 13.32 -20.11
N VAL A 224 -7.37 14.18 -19.13
CA VAL A 224 -5.98 14.55 -18.82
C VAL A 224 -5.67 14.19 -17.38
N ASN A 225 -4.62 13.39 -17.17
CA ASN A 225 -4.25 12.93 -15.86
C ASN A 225 -3.79 14.06 -14.95
N HIS A 226 -4.44 14.16 -13.79
CA HIS A 226 -4.07 15.12 -12.76
C HIS A 226 -2.76 14.76 -12.06
N ASN A 227 -2.36 13.49 -12.09
CA ASN A 227 -1.04 13.05 -11.65
C ASN A 227 0.00 13.30 -12.75
N LYS A 228 0.63 14.46 -12.72
CA LYS A 228 1.67 14.81 -13.70
C LYS A 228 2.92 13.92 -13.60
N LEU A 229 3.11 13.20 -12.48
CA LEU A 229 4.26 12.31 -12.30
C LEU A 229 4.22 11.14 -13.29
N VAL A 230 3.04 10.69 -13.76
CA VAL A 230 2.96 9.62 -14.78
C VAL A 230 3.67 9.99 -16.09
N ARG A 231 3.84 11.28 -16.37
CA ARG A 231 4.59 11.75 -17.55
C ARG A 231 6.02 12.16 -17.22
N PHE A 232 6.25 12.76 -16.04
CA PHE A 232 7.49 13.48 -15.76
C PHE A 232 8.39 12.79 -14.72
N TYR A 233 7.93 11.69 -14.11
CA TYR A 233 8.73 10.91 -13.17
C TYR A 233 8.91 9.48 -13.67
N LYS A 234 10.17 9.08 -13.86
CA LYS A 234 10.52 7.78 -14.45
C LYS A 234 9.88 6.63 -13.64
N GLY A 235 9.11 5.79 -14.32
CA GLY A 235 8.49 4.60 -13.75
C GLY A 235 7.17 4.85 -13.02
N CYS A 236 6.68 6.10 -12.92
CA CYS A 236 5.38 6.39 -12.29
C CYS A 236 4.23 5.85 -13.14
N ASP A 237 3.36 5.05 -12.51
CA ASP A 237 2.23 4.37 -13.15
C ASP A 237 0.89 4.58 -12.39
N GLY A 238 0.88 5.46 -11.41
CA GLY A 238 -0.37 5.79 -10.68
C GLY A 238 -0.09 6.58 -9.40
N LEU A 239 -1.05 6.66 -8.47
CA LEU A 239 -2.42 6.18 -8.53
C LEU A 239 -3.40 7.37 -8.66
N LYS A 240 -3.44 8.27 -7.63
CA LYS A 240 -4.49 9.30 -7.54
C LYS A 240 -4.03 10.56 -6.85
N THR A 241 -4.44 11.72 -7.36
CA THR A 241 -4.27 13.03 -6.74
C THR A 241 -5.58 13.53 -6.12
N GLY A 242 -5.48 14.42 -5.15
CA GLY A 242 -6.62 15.13 -4.55
C GLY A 242 -6.29 16.58 -4.27
N PHE A 243 -7.32 17.42 -4.31
CA PHE A 243 -7.28 18.81 -3.88
C PHE A 243 -8.66 19.29 -3.46
N THR A 244 -8.74 19.88 -2.28
CA THR A 244 -9.78 20.84 -1.85
C THR A 244 -9.08 21.94 -1.06
N GLN A 245 -9.78 23.03 -0.76
CA GLN A 245 -9.18 24.07 0.08
C GLN A 245 -8.81 23.56 1.48
N GLU A 246 -9.61 22.66 2.03
CA GLU A 246 -9.39 22.01 3.33
C GLU A 246 -8.25 21.00 3.29
N ALA A 247 -8.28 20.07 2.34
CA ALA A 247 -7.27 19.01 2.19
C ALA A 247 -5.91 19.55 1.72
N MET A 248 -5.88 20.69 1.08
CA MET A 248 -4.73 21.16 0.32
C MET A 248 -4.37 20.16 -0.80
N TYR A 249 -3.10 19.99 -1.15
CA TYR A 249 -2.69 19.10 -2.23
C TYR A 249 -2.28 17.72 -1.70
N CYS A 250 -3.00 16.69 -2.14
CA CYS A 250 -2.78 15.29 -1.75
C CYS A 250 -2.42 14.43 -2.96
N ILE A 251 -1.68 13.35 -2.74
CA ILE A 251 -1.40 12.31 -3.73
C ILE A 251 -1.10 10.98 -3.05
N SER A 252 -1.59 9.88 -3.63
CA SER A 252 -1.00 8.56 -3.52
C SER A 252 -0.34 8.26 -4.86
N SER A 253 0.98 8.10 -4.88
CA SER A 253 1.76 7.89 -6.11
C SER A 253 2.61 6.65 -6.00
N THR A 254 2.64 5.83 -7.06
CA THR A 254 3.48 4.65 -7.17
C THR A 254 4.35 4.71 -8.39
N ALA A 255 5.53 4.12 -8.30
CA ALA A 255 6.46 3.99 -9.39
C ALA A 255 7.25 2.68 -9.30
N THR A 256 7.64 2.15 -10.45
CA THR A 256 8.48 0.94 -10.53
C THR A 256 9.77 1.24 -11.29
N ARG A 257 10.92 0.86 -10.71
CA ARG A 257 12.24 0.92 -11.34
C ARG A 257 12.99 -0.36 -11.01
N ASP A 258 13.57 -0.98 -12.01
CA ASP A 258 14.43 -2.19 -11.84
C ASP A 258 13.76 -3.29 -10.99
N ASN A 259 12.45 -3.51 -11.19
CA ASN A 259 11.57 -4.42 -10.45
C ASN A 259 11.37 -4.07 -8.95
N VAL A 260 11.75 -2.88 -8.52
CA VAL A 260 11.38 -2.34 -7.20
C VAL A 260 10.20 -1.40 -7.39
N ARG A 261 9.14 -1.57 -6.60
CA ARG A 261 8.00 -0.65 -6.54
C ARG A 261 8.07 0.18 -5.26
N MET A 262 7.82 1.47 -5.37
CA MET A 262 7.66 2.38 -4.24
C MET A 262 6.26 2.98 -4.26
N LEU A 263 5.69 3.20 -3.08
CA LEU A 263 4.42 3.90 -2.88
C LEU A 263 4.63 5.05 -1.90
N ALA A 264 4.34 6.27 -2.34
CA ALA A 264 4.40 7.48 -1.53
C ALA A 264 3.00 8.10 -1.41
N VAL A 265 2.55 8.33 -0.18
CA VAL A 265 1.33 9.10 0.11
C VAL A 265 1.72 10.43 0.73
N ILE A 266 1.19 11.51 0.18
CA ILE A 266 1.41 12.88 0.61
C ILE A 266 0.06 13.51 0.90
N MET A 267 -0.10 14.13 2.07
CA MET A 267 -1.31 14.86 2.46
C MET A 267 -0.97 16.27 2.93
N GLY A 268 -1.81 17.24 2.57
CA GLY A 268 -1.68 18.61 3.07
C GLY A 268 -0.46 19.37 2.54
N ALA A 269 0.01 19.09 1.32
CA ALA A 269 1.09 19.86 0.72
C ALA A 269 0.63 21.29 0.33
N PRO A 270 1.50 22.34 0.46
CA PRO A 270 1.09 23.72 0.24
C PRO A 270 0.82 24.07 -1.23
N SER A 271 1.34 23.28 -2.17
CA SER A 271 1.12 23.47 -3.59
C SER A 271 1.24 22.16 -4.37
N PHE A 272 0.70 22.11 -5.59
CA PHE A 272 0.86 20.95 -6.47
C PHE A 272 2.33 20.66 -6.82
N LYS A 273 3.15 21.70 -6.93
CA LYS A 273 4.59 21.57 -7.20
C LYS A 273 5.29 20.91 -6.01
N GLN A 274 4.98 21.36 -4.79
CA GLN A 274 5.58 20.80 -3.57
C GLN A 274 5.11 19.36 -3.34
N ARG A 275 3.82 19.06 -3.51
CA ARG A 275 3.27 17.70 -3.46
C ARG A 275 4.04 16.73 -4.38
N ASN A 276 4.25 17.15 -5.63
CA ASN A 276 4.98 16.32 -6.59
C ASN A 276 6.46 16.20 -6.23
N ALA A 277 7.09 17.29 -5.74
CA ALA A 277 8.49 17.28 -5.32
C ALA A 277 8.70 16.36 -4.11
N ASP A 278 7.83 16.43 -3.09
CA ASP A 278 7.91 15.57 -1.91
C ASP A 278 7.73 14.09 -2.31
N ALA A 279 6.72 13.77 -3.13
CA ALA A 279 6.50 12.41 -3.61
C ALA A 279 7.69 11.87 -4.41
N SER A 280 8.25 12.67 -5.33
CA SER A 280 9.40 12.27 -6.15
C SER A 280 10.63 12.01 -5.30
N LYS A 281 10.96 12.93 -4.36
CA LYS A 281 12.13 12.79 -3.49
C LYS A 281 12.02 11.58 -2.56
N LEU A 282 10.83 11.33 -1.99
CA LEU A 282 10.59 10.15 -1.16
C LEU A 282 10.79 8.86 -1.97
N MET A 283 10.20 8.77 -3.17
CA MET A 283 10.38 7.59 -4.01
C MET A 283 11.84 7.42 -4.46
N ASP A 284 12.55 8.52 -4.79
CA ASP A 284 13.98 8.47 -5.13
C ASP A 284 14.81 7.97 -3.94
N PHE A 285 14.48 8.39 -2.71
CA PHE A 285 15.11 7.86 -1.50
C PHE A 285 14.87 6.35 -1.37
N GLY A 286 13.63 5.87 -1.53
CA GLY A 286 13.31 4.44 -1.50
C GLY A 286 14.12 3.67 -2.56
N PHE A 287 14.15 4.12 -3.81
CA PHE A 287 14.95 3.49 -4.87
C PHE A 287 16.47 3.51 -4.60
N SER A 288 16.95 4.50 -3.85
CA SER A 288 18.36 4.55 -3.45
C SER A 288 18.73 3.49 -2.42
N LYS A 289 17.79 3.12 -1.55
CA LYS A 289 17.99 2.20 -0.43
C LYS A 289 17.67 0.74 -0.78
N TYR A 290 16.72 0.51 -1.69
CA TYR A 290 16.20 -0.81 -1.99
C TYR A 290 16.63 -1.32 -3.36
N GLN A 291 16.66 -2.63 -3.49
CA GLN A 291 16.95 -3.35 -4.74
C GLN A 291 16.05 -4.58 -4.89
N SER A 292 15.82 -5.01 -6.12
CA SER A 292 15.17 -6.28 -6.40
C SER A 292 16.20 -7.39 -6.46
N LYS A 293 15.94 -8.51 -5.75
CA LYS A 293 16.73 -9.72 -5.82
C LYS A 293 15.90 -10.88 -6.36
N THR A 294 16.38 -11.52 -7.42
CA THR A 294 15.77 -12.74 -7.94
C THR A 294 16.21 -13.91 -7.05
N ILE A 295 15.25 -14.58 -6.42
CA ILE A 295 15.49 -15.72 -5.52
C ILE A 295 15.42 -17.04 -6.26
N VAL A 296 14.40 -17.19 -7.11
CA VAL A 296 14.26 -18.30 -8.04
C VAL A 296 13.82 -17.78 -9.40
N THR A 297 14.25 -18.44 -10.47
CA THR A 297 13.80 -18.15 -11.83
C THR A 297 12.74 -19.15 -12.26
N LYS A 298 11.90 -18.74 -13.19
CA LYS A 298 10.88 -19.60 -13.81
C LYS A 298 11.53 -20.92 -14.28
N ASP A 299 10.81 -22.02 -14.07
CA ASP A 299 11.18 -23.37 -14.47
C ASP A 299 12.46 -23.94 -13.82
N CYS A 300 13.08 -23.20 -12.88
CA CYS A 300 14.23 -23.74 -12.15
C CYS A 300 13.79 -24.83 -11.16
N ASP A 301 14.70 -25.77 -10.89
CA ASP A 301 14.54 -26.80 -9.87
C ASP A 301 14.65 -26.14 -8.49
N VAL A 302 13.56 -26.15 -7.74
CA VAL A 302 13.52 -25.52 -6.40
C VAL A 302 13.82 -26.55 -5.32
N GLN A 303 13.18 -27.72 -5.39
CA GLN A 303 13.37 -28.77 -4.40
C GLN A 303 13.03 -30.15 -4.96
N GLN A 304 13.81 -31.17 -4.57
CA GLN A 304 13.47 -32.56 -4.76
C GLN A 304 12.53 -33.02 -3.64
N ILE A 305 11.37 -33.58 -4.01
CA ILE A 305 10.36 -34.05 -3.08
C ILE A 305 10.34 -35.58 -3.10
N PRO A 306 10.76 -36.24 -2.01
CA PRO A 306 10.84 -37.70 -1.98
C PRO A 306 9.46 -38.34 -2.04
N LEU A 307 9.34 -39.43 -2.80
CA LEU A 307 8.12 -40.24 -2.95
C LEU A 307 8.11 -41.45 -2.04
N ASN A 308 9.22 -41.77 -1.40
CA ASN A 308 9.34 -42.85 -0.45
C ASN A 308 10.34 -42.51 0.67
N LYS A 309 10.30 -43.33 1.76
CA LYS A 309 11.22 -43.12 2.91
C LYS A 309 12.69 -43.32 2.60
N LYS A 310 13.04 -43.98 1.50
CA LYS A 310 14.44 -44.20 1.10
C LYS A 310 15.01 -43.03 0.29
N GLY A 311 14.15 -42.15 -0.25
CA GLY A 311 14.56 -41.02 -1.06
C GLY A 311 15.09 -41.34 -2.46
N ASP A 312 15.00 -42.62 -2.89
CA ASP A 312 15.46 -43.08 -4.20
C ASP A 312 14.42 -42.84 -5.32
N SER A 313 13.22 -42.46 -4.97
CA SER A 313 12.16 -42.02 -5.87
C SER A 313 11.68 -40.65 -5.45
N PHE A 314 11.69 -39.66 -6.38
CA PHE A 314 11.31 -38.28 -6.12
C PHE A 314 10.70 -37.62 -7.37
N PHE A 315 10.03 -36.50 -7.20
CA PHE A 315 9.74 -35.53 -8.25
C PHE A 315 10.43 -34.20 -7.92
N ILE A 316 10.58 -33.36 -8.94
CA ILE A 316 11.17 -32.03 -8.77
C ILE A 316 10.04 -31.02 -8.75
N ALA A 317 9.96 -30.25 -7.67
CA ALA A 317 9.11 -29.06 -7.58
C ALA A 317 9.85 -27.89 -8.26
N LYS A 318 9.28 -27.40 -9.37
CA LYS A 318 9.83 -26.30 -10.19
C LYS A 318 9.05 -25.02 -9.98
N ALA A 319 9.71 -23.89 -10.06
CA ALA A 319 9.05 -22.58 -9.96
C ALA A 319 8.21 -22.29 -11.22
N LYS A 320 6.95 -21.90 -11.01
CA LYS A 320 6.02 -21.56 -12.11
C LYS A 320 6.33 -20.21 -12.77
N ASP A 321 6.90 -19.29 -11.99
CA ASP A 321 7.33 -17.96 -12.42
C ASP A 321 8.60 -17.54 -11.65
N ASP A 322 9.18 -16.38 -12.05
CA ASP A 322 10.24 -15.76 -11.26
C ASP A 322 9.73 -15.32 -9.90
N LEU A 323 10.46 -15.62 -8.83
CA LEU A 323 10.26 -15.00 -7.52
C LEU A 323 11.33 -13.93 -7.32
N LYS A 324 10.89 -12.69 -7.39
CA LYS A 324 11.71 -11.51 -7.08
C LYS A 324 11.16 -10.85 -5.82
N VAL A 325 12.06 -10.47 -4.93
CA VAL A 325 11.74 -9.77 -3.68
C VAL A 325 12.46 -8.44 -3.63
N THR A 326 11.83 -7.46 -3.00
CA THR A 326 12.46 -6.17 -2.73
C THR A 326 13.12 -6.24 -1.37
N ILE A 327 14.42 -5.92 -1.33
CA ILE A 327 15.22 -5.93 -0.10
C ILE A 327 15.99 -4.62 0.04
N GLU A 328 16.36 -4.28 1.25
CA GLU A 328 17.32 -3.21 1.48
C GLU A 328 18.71 -3.64 0.97
N LYS A 329 19.46 -2.71 0.39
CA LYS A 329 20.80 -3.00 -0.10
C LYS A 329 21.71 -3.40 1.06
N GLY A 330 22.29 -4.59 0.96
CA GLY A 330 23.09 -5.18 2.04
C GLY A 330 22.33 -6.10 3.01
N GLY A 331 21.01 -6.26 2.83
CA GLY A 331 20.16 -7.12 3.67
C GLY A 331 20.02 -8.58 3.18
N GLU A 332 20.87 -9.03 2.23
CA GLU A 332 20.71 -10.36 1.62
C GLU A 332 20.97 -11.53 2.59
N GLU A 333 21.74 -11.32 3.64
CA GLU A 333 22.13 -12.38 4.60
C GLU A 333 20.96 -12.84 5.48
N GLU A 334 19.88 -12.06 5.57
CA GLU A 334 18.72 -12.35 6.42
C GLU A 334 17.62 -13.16 5.71
N LEU A 335 17.79 -13.44 4.39
CA LEU A 335 16.74 -14.09 3.60
C LEU A 335 16.65 -15.58 3.88
N THR A 336 15.47 -16.04 4.28
CA THR A 336 15.14 -17.46 4.48
C THR A 336 14.14 -17.93 3.43
N LYS A 337 14.45 -19.06 2.79
CA LYS A 337 13.57 -19.70 1.80
C LYS A 337 12.87 -20.90 2.42
N LYS A 338 11.52 -20.93 2.35
CA LYS A 338 10.68 -22.06 2.80
C LYS A 338 9.90 -22.64 1.63
N VAL A 339 9.88 -23.97 1.53
CA VAL A 339 9.10 -24.69 0.51
C VAL A 339 7.96 -25.42 1.18
N ASN A 340 6.73 -25.06 0.85
CA ASN A 340 5.51 -25.65 1.39
C ASN A 340 4.83 -26.49 0.29
N ILE A 341 4.82 -27.81 0.45
CA ILE A 341 4.13 -28.74 -0.46
C ILE A 341 2.76 -29.07 0.11
N ASN A 342 1.72 -29.04 -0.74
CA ASN A 342 0.36 -29.36 -0.32
C ASN A 342 0.26 -30.85 0.03
N PRO A 343 0.00 -31.22 1.30
CA PRO A 343 -0.07 -32.60 1.75
C PRO A 343 -1.36 -33.32 1.34
N GLU A 344 -2.36 -32.62 0.81
CA GLU A 344 -3.67 -33.15 0.46
C GLU A 344 -3.78 -33.63 -0.99
N LEU A 345 -2.72 -33.49 -1.78
CA LEU A 345 -2.68 -33.90 -3.18
C LEU A 345 -2.85 -35.42 -3.27
N LYS A 346 -3.88 -35.90 -3.98
CA LYS A 346 -4.19 -37.31 -4.17
C LYS A 346 -3.60 -37.90 -5.46
N LYS A 347 -3.40 -37.03 -6.46
CA LYS A 347 -2.81 -37.35 -7.76
C LYS A 347 -2.07 -36.11 -8.22
N ILE A 348 -0.93 -36.29 -8.84
CA ILE A 348 -0.11 -35.21 -9.40
C ILE A 348 0.16 -35.55 -10.86
N ASN A 349 -0.20 -34.67 -11.79
CA ASN A 349 0.22 -34.76 -13.19
C ASN A 349 1.43 -33.82 -13.39
N ALA A 350 2.17 -34.01 -14.48
CA ALA A 350 3.19 -33.05 -14.86
C ALA A 350 2.54 -31.67 -15.09
N GLY A 351 3.12 -30.62 -14.50
CA GLY A 351 2.57 -29.26 -14.55
C GLY A 351 1.55 -28.89 -13.46
N ASP A 352 1.03 -29.87 -12.69
CA ASP A 352 0.13 -29.56 -11.59
C ASP A 352 0.84 -28.77 -10.49
N VAL A 353 0.16 -27.73 -9.93
CA VAL A 353 0.65 -26.98 -8.78
C VAL A 353 0.69 -27.90 -7.56
N VAL A 354 1.86 -28.01 -6.96
CA VAL A 354 2.12 -28.89 -5.82
C VAL A 354 2.37 -28.17 -4.51
N GLY A 355 2.57 -26.85 -4.54
CA GLY A 355 2.84 -26.04 -3.37
C GLY A 355 3.39 -24.67 -3.70
N TYR A 356 4.13 -24.09 -2.77
CA TYR A 356 4.69 -22.75 -2.88
C TYR A 356 6.12 -22.69 -2.36
N CYS A 357 6.93 -21.83 -2.97
CA CYS A 357 8.20 -21.36 -2.41
C CYS A 357 7.98 -19.97 -1.85
N GLU A 358 8.28 -19.77 -0.58
CA GLU A 358 8.13 -18.51 0.15
C GLU A 358 9.48 -17.99 0.58
N VAL A 359 9.67 -16.67 0.58
CA VAL A 359 10.89 -16.00 1.01
C VAL A 359 10.56 -15.04 2.12
N TYR A 360 11.31 -15.13 3.20
CA TYR A 360 11.15 -14.32 4.41
C TYR A 360 12.43 -13.51 4.69
N ASN A 361 12.23 -12.36 5.32
CA ASN A 361 13.26 -11.61 6.04
C ASN A 361 12.87 -11.64 7.53
N GLY A 362 13.59 -12.41 8.35
CA GLY A 362 13.10 -12.76 9.69
C GLY A 362 11.73 -13.45 9.61
N ASP A 363 10.71 -12.85 10.24
CA ASP A 363 9.33 -13.35 10.23
C ASP A 363 8.46 -12.73 9.11
N GLU A 364 8.97 -11.75 8.37
CA GLU A 364 8.24 -11.04 7.33
C GLU A 364 8.27 -11.81 6.01
N LEU A 365 7.08 -12.11 5.44
CA LEU A 365 6.95 -12.71 4.11
C LEU A 365 7.17 -11.66 3.03
N LEU A 366 8.29 -11.74 2.30
CA LEU A 366 8.61 -10.83 1.20
C LEU A 366 7.98 -11.23 -0.14
N GLY A 367 7.69 -12.52 -0.34
CA GLY A 367 7.06 -12.99 -1.56
C GLY A 367 6.93 -14.50 -1.63
N LYS A 368 6.08 -14.97 -2.56
CA LYS A 368 5.86 -16.39 -2.81
C LYS A 368 5.63 -16.68 -4.29
N VAL A 369 5.99 -17.88 -4.73
CA VAL A 369 5.72 -18.39 -6.07
C VAL A 369 5.15 -19.81 -6.00
N GLU A 370 4.23 -20.10 -6.91
CA GLU A 370 3.70 -21.47 -7.08
C GLU A 370 4.79 -22.40 -7.58
N LEU A 371 4.76 -23.63 -7.06
CA LEU A 371 5.61 -24.73 -7.51
C LEU A 371 4.77 -25.76 -8.24
N TYR A 372 5.28 -26.26 -9.36
CA TYR A 372 4.63 -27.32 -10.12
C TYR A 372 5.52 -28.57 -10.21
N SER A 373 4.90 -29.73 -10.46
CA SER A 373 5.61 -31.01 -10.61
C SER A 373 6.22 -31.16 -12.01
N ASP A 374 7.48 -31.59 -12.10
CA ASP A 374 8.17 -31.90 -13.35
C ASP A 374 7.61 -33.15 -14.05
N ARG A 375 6.86 -34.02 -13.34
CA ARG A 375 6.37 -35.31 -13.84
C ARG A 375 5.04 -35.73 -13.23
N GLU A 376 4.42 -36.75 -13.83
CA GLU A 376 3.30 -37.47 -13.24
C GLU A 376 3.76 -38.30 -12.06
N VAL A 377 3.00 -38.27 -10.94
CA VAL A 377 3.20 -39.12 -9.77
C VAL A 377 1.96 -39.97 -9.56
N LYS A 378 2.08 -41.28 -9.86
CA LYS A 378 0.99 -42.25 -9.68
C LYS A 378 0.78 -42.56 -8.20
N GLN A 379 -0.49 -42.75 -7.83
CA GLN A 379 -0.93 -43.03 -6.47
C GLN A 379 -0.20 -44.30 -5.94
N SER A 380 0.77 -44.13 -5.08
CA SER A 380 1.36 -45.18 -4.26
C SER A 380 1.49 -44.68 -2.82
N GLN A 381 1.94 -45.51 -1.88
CA GLN A 381 2.02 -45.29 -0.41
C GLN A 381 2.56 -43.91 0.04
N PHE A 382 3.03 -43.06 -0.88
CA PHE A 382 3.54 -41.70 -0.65
C PHE A 382 2.56 -40.81 0.12
N PHE A 383 1.28 -40.78 -0.28
CA PHE A 383 0.29 -39.90 0.35
C PHE A 383 -0.08 -40.30 1.79
N LYS A 384 0.24 -41.50 2.24
CA LYS A 384 0.12 -41.88 3.66
C LYS A 384 1.25 -41.38 4.54
N ASN A 385 2.41 -41.08 3.97
CA ASN A 385 3.63 -40.76 4.71
C ASN A 385 4.13 -39.33 4.51
N ILE A 386 3.46 -38.51 3.70
CA ILE A 386 3.94 -37.15 3.36
C ILE A 386 4.08 -36.25 4.60
N LYS A 387 3.18 -36.39 5.58
CA LYS A 387 3.27 -35.66 6.86
C LYS A 387 4.55 -36.00 7.62
N ASP A 388 4.90 -37.30 7.67
CA ASP A 388 6.10 -37.77 8.38
C ASP A 388 7.39 -37.44 7.62
N ILE A 389 7.32 -37.35 6.27
CA ILE A 389 8.47 -37.01 5.44
C ILE A 389 8.74 -35.50 5.51
N LEU A 390 7.69 -34.66 5.46
CA LEU A 390 7.81 -33.22 5.52
C LEU A 390 8.27 -32.75 6.91
N SER A 391 7.78 -33.36 8.01
CA SER A 391 8.26 -33.02 9.36
C SER A 391 9.77 -33.25 9.53
N ASN A 392 10.30 -34.32 8.94
CA ASN A 392 11.74 -34.64 9.01
C ASN A 392 12.63 -33.72 8.14
N ILE A 393 12.08 -33.08 7.10
CA ILE A 393 12.80 -32.10 6.26
C ILE A 393 12.94 -30.76 7.00
N PHE A 394 11.93 -30.39 7.80
CA PHE A 394 11.92 -29.13 8.56
C PHE A 394 12.75 -29.18 9.85
N ASP A 395 12.96 -30.39 10.45
CA ASP A 395 13.79 -30.55 11.65
C ASP A 395 15.32 -30.56 11.39
N HIS A 396 15.74 -30.53 10.12
CA HIS A 396 17.16 -30.61 9.74
C HIS A 396 17.70 -29.36 9.01
N SER A 397 16.99 -28.25 9.07
CA SER A 397 17.52 -26.93 8.63
C SER A 397 18.04 -26.15 9.85
N ILE A 398 19.22 -26.52 10.34
CA ILE A 398 20.08 -25.72 11.21
C ILE A 398 21.31 -25.32 10.41
#